data_6ac3d144758c880599b1f8f74479cb4b
#
_entry.id   6ac3d144758c880599b1f8f74479cb4b
#
_cell.length_a   1.000
_cell.length_b   1.000
_cell.length_c   1.000
_cell.angle_alpha   90.00
_cell.angle_beta   90.00
_cell.angle_gamma   90.00
#
_symmetry.space_group_name_H-M   'P 1'
#
loop_
_entity.id
_entity.type
_entity.pdbx_description
1 polymer ?
#
loop_
_entity_poly.entity_id
_entity_poly.type
_entity_poly.pdbx_seq_one_letter_code
_entity_poly.pdbx_strand_id
1 'polypeptide(L)'
;LPEEYLKVIDNIDHTNIQPSGNADNGDVIVLDGINDIKTSKYKKGVSYVLRIDKLSLFTQVEKVCKLLHQVDRLNIVMSDAETFKDEDTEAYNGVLKMLAATIESIYINGKNVQCNLLTDRMMLDKMNNCGAGDTTITLAPNGMFYVCPAFYFADDEDAIGNLNYSIGDLKSGLDIKNSQLYKLDH
;
A
#
# COMPACT_ATOMS: atom_id res chain seq x y z
N LEU A 1 -13.12 11.44 8.39
CA LEU A 1 -13.87 12.00 7.27
C LEU A 1 -15.14 12.63 7.84
N PRO A 2 -15.58 13.80 7.32
CA PRO A 2 -16.88 14.38 7.66
C PRO A 2 -18.04 13.42 7.34
N GLU A 3 -19.09 13.45 8.15
CA GLU A 3 -20.23 12.53 8.04
C GLU A 3 -20.96 12.63 6.67
N GLU A 4 -20.92 13.80 6.07
CA GLU A 4 -21.48 14.06 4.74
C GLU A 4 -20.76 13.27 3.64
N TYR A 5 -19.44 13.12 3.75
CA TYR A 5 -18.64 12.32 2.82
C TYR A 5 -18.88 10.83 2.97
N LEU A 6 -19.09 10.34 4.21
CA LEU A 6 -19.42 8.95 4.45
C LEU A 6 -20.72 8.55 3.77
N LYS A 7 -21.73 9.42 3.79
CA LYS A 7 -23.01 9.16 3.09
C LYS A 7 -22.87 9.06 1.57
N VAL A 8 -21.93 9.81 0.98
CA VAL A 8 -21.65 9.70 -0.46
C VAL A 8 -20.90 8.42 -0.76
N ILE A 9 -19.90 8.09 0.06
CA ILE A 9 -19.07 6.90 -0.08
C ILE A 9 -19.88 5.61 0.07
N ASP A 10 -20.84 5.57 1.00
CA ASP A 10 -21.72 4.41 1.24
C ASP A 10 -22.58 4.03 0.03
N ASN A 11 -22.74 4.94 -0.94
CA ASN A 11 -23.47 4.69 -2.18
C ASN A 11 -22.58 4.25 -3.35
N ILE A 12 -21.27 4.11 -3.13
CA ILE A 12 -20.31 3.69 -4.15
C ILE A 12 -19.91 2.24 -3.86
N ASP A 13 -20.19 1.34 -4.79
CA ASP A 13 -19.77 -0.06 -4.69
C ASP A 13 -18.23 -0.16 -4.66
N HIS A 14 -17.72 -1.08 -3.83
CA HIS A 14 -16.29 -1.40 -3.71
C HIS A 14 -15.42 -0.26 -3.16
N THR A 15 -15.97 0.60 -2.33
CA THR A 15 -15.19 1.66 -1.65
C THR A 15 -14.46 1.11 -0.45
N ASN A 16 -13.14 1.29 -0.40
CA ASN A 16 -12.32 1.01 0.77
C ASN A 16 -12.12 2.30 1.56
N ILE A 17 -12.47 2.26 2.85
CA ILE A 17 -12.23 3.36 3.77
C ILE A 17 -11.01 3.04 4.60
N GLN A 18 -9.95 3.84 4.44
CA GLN A 18 -8.75 3.74 5.26
C GLN A 18 -8.84 4.71 6.43
N PRO A 19 -9.17 4.23 7.65
CA PRO A 19 -9.15 5.08 8.83
C PRO A 19 -7.70 5.37 9.26
N SER A 20 -7.48 6.50 9.90
CA SER A 20 -6.22 6.80 10.56
C SER A 20 -6.12 5.99 11.87
N GLY A 21 -4.99 5.33 12.09
CA GLY A 21 -4.74 4.56 13.29
C GLY A 21 -5.51 3.24 13.38
N ASN A 22 -5.84 2.81 14.61
CA ASN A 22 -6.48 1.52 14.91
C ASN A 22 -8.02 1.56 14.83
N ALA A 23 -8.59 2.20 13.83
CA ALA A 23 -10.05 2.22 13.71
C ALA A 23 -10.59 0.84 13.30
N ASP A 24 -11.51 0.30 14.09
CA ASP A 24 -12.05 -1.05 13.91
C ASP A 24 -13.03 -1.20 12.73
N ASN A 25 -13.36 -0.13 12.01
CA ASN A 25 -14.47 -0.07 11.06
C ASN A 25 -14.08 -0.01 9.59
N GLY A 26 -12.77 -0.08 9.25
CA GLY A 26 -12.32 0.01 7.87
C GLY A 26 -12.08 -1.35 7.23
N ASP A 27 -12.13 -1.39 5.90
CA ASP A 27 -11.66 -2.50 5.09
C ASP A 27 -10.12 -2.53 5.03
N VAL A 28 -9.49 -1.40 5.35
CA VAL A 28 -8.05 -1.26 5.52
C VAL A 28 -7.77 -0.70 6.91
N ILE A 29 -6.99 -1.43 7.71
CA ILE A 29 -6.60 -1.04 9.08
C ILE A 29 -5.11 -0.79 9.14
N VAL A 30 -4.72 0.40 9.61
CA VAL A 30 -3.32 0.78 9.79
C VAL A 30 -2.86 0.44 11.20
N LEU A 31 -1.74 -0.29 11.28
CA LEU A 31 -0.98 -0.57 12.49
C LEU A 31 0.26 0.33 12.48
N ASP A 32 0.33 1.26 13.44
CA ASP A 32 1.40 2.24 13.53
C ASP A 32 2.52 1.73 14.45
N GLY A 33 3.36 0.90 13.86
CA GLY A 33 4.50 0.28 14.52
C GLY A 33 4.22 -1.10 15.10
N ILE A 34 5.32 -1.72 15.55
CA ILE A 34 5.33 -3.11 16.04
C ILE A 34 4.49 -3.32 17.32
N ASN A 35 4.28 -2.25 18.10
CA ASN A 35 3.52 -2.31 19.33
C ASN A 35 2.01 -2.41 19.11
N ASP A 36 1.55 -2.02 17.93
CA ASP A 36 0.13 -2.13 17.55
C ASP A 36 -0.25 -3.55 17.15
N ILE A 37 0.72 -4.44 16.96
CA ILE A 37 0.46 -5.85 16.74
C ILE A 37 -0.10 -6.44 18.04
N LYS A 38 -1.42 -6.52 18.10
CA LYS A 38 -2.16 -7.06 19.23
C LYS A 38 -2.21 -8.57 19.18
N THR A 39 -2.34 -9.21 20.34
CA THR A 39 -2.67 -10.64 20.46
C THR A 39 -4.15 -10.92 20.18
N SER A 40 -4.95 -9.89 19.92
CA SER A 40 -6.39 -9.98 19.63
C SER A 40 -6.65 -10.59 18.25
N LYS A 41 -7.82 -11.20 18.08
CA LYS A 41 -8.25 -11.76 16.79
C LYS A 41 -8.37 -10.67 15.74
N TYR A 42 -7.64 -10.81 14.66
CA TYR A 42 -7.77 -9.98 13.48
C TYR A 42 -9.03 -10.36 12.68
N LYS A 43 -9.60 -9.39 11.97
CA LYS A 43 -10.80 -9.60 11.15
C LYS A 43 -10.40 -10.25 9.82
N LYS A 44 -11.21 -11.20 9.35
CA LYS A 44 -11.09 -11.76 8.01
C LYS A 44 -11.57 -10.77 6.95
N GLY A 45 -11.00 -10.85 5.75
CA GLY A 45 -11.37 -10.00 4.62
C GLY A 45 -10.88 -8.55 4.75
N VAL A 46 -10.15 -8.22 5.81
CA VAL A 46 -9.58 -6.89 6.04
C VAL A 46 -8.11 -6.87 5.64
N SER A 47 -7.71 -5.82 4.94
CA SER A 47 -6.32 -5.55 4.62
C SER A 47 -5.66 -4.79 5.78
N TYR A 48 -4.53 -5.30 6.26
CA TYR A 48 -3.73 -4.64 7.29
C TYR A 48 -2.52 -3.96 6.65
N VAL A 49 -2.24 -2.75 7.08
CA VAL A 49 -1.04 -1.99 6.70
C VAL A 49 -0.19 -1.80 7.95
N LEU A 50 0.96 -2.44 8.00
CA LEU A 50 1.93 -2.25 9.08
C LEU A 50 2.96 -1.20 8.65
N ARG A 51 2.91 -0.04 9.28
CA ARG A 51 3.95 0.98 9.15
C ARG A 51 5.02 0.73 10.21
N ILE A 52 6.24 0.46 9.80
CA ILE A 52 7.32 0.03 10.68
C ILE A 52 8.65 0.62 10.23
N ASP A 53 9.48 1.08 11.16
CA ASP A 53 10.85 1.47 10.86
C ASP A 53 11.75 0.26 10.59
N LYS A 54 12.84 0.47 9.83
CA LYS A 54 13.74 -0.61 9.43
C LYS A 54 14.35 -1.38 10.60
N LEU A 55 14.74 -0.67 11.67
CA LEU A 55 15.37 -1.30 12.83
C LEU A 55 14.40 -2.24 13.55
N SER A 56 13.16 -1.77 13.75
CA SER A 56 12.09 -2.59 14.33
C SER A 56 11.75 -3.79 13.44
N LEU A 57 11.71 -3.61 12.12
CA LEU A 57 11.49 -4.69 11.18
C LEU A 57 12.60 -5.74 11.25
N PHE A 58 13.87 -5.32 11.26
CA PHE A 58 15.02 -6.25 11.31
C PHE A 58 15.11 -7.01 12.62
N THR A 59 14.84 -6.34 13.75
CA THR A 59 15.01 -6.94 15.07
C THR A 59 13.80 -7.69 15.58
N GLN A 60 12.60 -7.42 15.05
CA GLN A 60 11.34 -7.97 15.57
C GLN A 60 10.49 -8.67 14.47
N VAL A 61 11.12 -9.12 13.39
CA VAL A 61 10.46 -9.81 12.26
C VAL A 61 9.60 -11.00 12.72
N GLU A 62 9.95 -11.66 13.81
CA GLU A 62 9.16 -12.77 14.39
C GLU A 62 7.73 -12.34 14.77
N LYS A 63 7.55 -11.09 15.22
CA LYS A 63 6.21 -10.57 15.52
C LYS A 63 5.40 -10.37 14.23
N VAL A 64 6.06 -9.93 13.17
CA VAL A 64 5.46 -9.78 11.85
C VAL A 64 5.07 -11.16 11.28
N CYS A 65 5.93 -12.16 11.44
CA CYS A 65 5.62 -13.54 11.08
C CYS A 65 4.39 -14.09 11.83
N LYS A 66 4.29 -13.80 13.13
CA LYS A 66 3.10 -14.18 13.92
C LYS A 66 1.84 -13.47 13.43
N LEU A 67 1.94 -12.22 13.00
CA LEU A 67 0.82 -11.46 12.44
C LEU A 67 0.34 -12.09 11.13
N LEU A 68 1.24 -12.54 10.23
CA LEU A 68 0.90 -13.21 8.98
C LEU A 68 0.01 -14.44 9.17
N HIS A 69 0.15 -15.16 10.28
CA HIS A 69 -0.72 -16.29 10.61
C HIS A 69 -2.16 -15.90 10.97
N GLN A 70 -2.43 -14.62 11.22
CA GLN A 70 -3.69 -14.10 11.77
C GLN A 70 -4.49 -13.26 10.78
N VAL A 71 -3.87 -12.82 9.67
CA VAL A 71 -4.46 -11.92 8.69
C VAL A 71 -4.54 -12.58 7.32
N ASP A 72 -5.46 -12.10 6.48
CA ASP A 72 -5.58 -12.56 5.09
C ASP A 72 -4.67 -11.75 4.15
N ARG A 73 -4.43 -10.48 4.49
CA ARG A 73 -3.53 -9.58 3.75
C ARG A 73 -2.76 -8.65 4.67
N LEU A 74 -1.44 -8.57 4.45
CA LEU A 74 -0.53 -7.66 5.16
C LEU A 74 0.30 -6.86 4.16
N ASN A 75 0.14 -5.55 4.20
CA ASN A 75 1.02 -4.61 3.50
C ASN A 75 2.02 -4.06 4.52
N ILE A 76 3.30 -4.32 4.32
CA ILE A 76 4.39 -3.80 5.17
C ILE A 76 4.94 -2.56 4.48
N VAL A 77 4.94 -1.43 5.19
CA VAL A 77 5.45 -0.13 4.73
C VAL A 77 6.57 0.29 5.65
N MET A 78 7.79 0.38 5.12
CA MET A 78 8.94 0.89 5.86
C MET A 78 8.82 2.42 5.96
N SER A 79 8.68 2.94 7.18
CA SER A 79 8.41 4.37 7.43
C SER A 79 9.63 5.27 7.25
N ASP A 80 10.83 4.67 7.20
CA ASP A 80 12.14 5.33 7.06
C ASP A 80 12.96 4.74 5.90
N ALA A 81 12.27 4.37 4.82
CA ALA A 81 12.89 3.72 3.65
C ALA A 81 14.01 4.56 3.02
N GLU A 82 13.92 5.89 3.11
CA GLU A 82 14.95 6.83 2.64
C GLU A 82 16.26 6.73 3.42
N THR A 83 16.24 6.15 4.61
CA THR A 83 17.45 5.91 5.42
C THR A 83 18.15 4.58 5.11
N PHE A 84 17.60 3.79 4.17
CA PHE A 84 18.13 2.48 3.80
C PHE A 84 19.49 2.62 3.11
N LYS A 85 20.45 1.78 3.50
CA LYS A 85 21.82 1.79 2.98
C LYS A 85 22.20 0.38 2.51
N ASP A 86 23.28 0.30 1.75
CA ASP A 86 23.80 -0.98 1.25
C ASP A 86 24.10 -1.97 2.39
N GLU A 87 24.57 -1.48 3.54
CA GLU A 87 24.82 -2.27 4.76
C GLU A 87 23.55 -2.93 5.35
N ASP A 88 22.38 -2.39 5.08
CA ASP A 88 21.09 -2.91 5.56
C ASP A 88 20.62 -4.13 4.71
N THR A 89 21.19 -4.32 3.52
CA THR A 89 20.75 -5.31 2.54
C THR A 89 20.75 -6.73 3.09
N GLU A 90 21.80 -7.11 3.84
CA GLU A 90 21.90 -8.46 4.41
C GLU A 90 20.83 -8.71 5.48
N ALA A 91 20.59 -7.74 6.36
CA ALA A 91 19.52 -7.79 7.37
C ALA A 91 18.15 -7.89 6.71
N TYR A 92 17.89 -7.07 5.70
CA TYR A 92 16.63 -7.09 4.94
C TYR A 92 16.42 -8.41 4.22
N ASN A 93 17.44 -8.99 3.60
CA ASN A 93 17.37 -10.33 3.01
C ASN A 93 17.04 -11.40 4.05
N GLY A 94 17.56 -11.27 5.26
CA GLY A 94 17.16 -12.11 6.39
C GLY A 94 15.68 -12.02 6.71
N VAL A 95 15.14 -10.82 6.75
CA VAL A 95 13.69 -10.58 6.93
C VAL A 95 12.89 -11.25 5.83
N LEU A 96 13.23 -11.02 4.56
CA LEU A 96 12.52 -11.62 3.43
C LEU A 96 12.52 -13.15 3.48
N LYS A 97 13.64 -13.78 3.86
CA LYS A 97 13.72 -15.24 4.04
C LYS A 97 12.79 -15.75 5.13
N MET A 98 12.72 -15.04 6.27
CA MET A 98 11.82 -15.43 7.38
C MET A 98 10.36 -15.28 7.00
N LEU A 99 10.00 -14.19 6.33
CA LEU A 99 8.64 -13.97 5.83
C LEU A 99 8.26 -15.03 4.79
N ALA A 100 9.16 -15.34 3.85
CA ALA A 100 8.94 -16.37 2.82
C ALA A 100 8.69 -17.75 3.45
N ALA A 101 9.54 -18.19 4.37
CA ALA A 101 9.36 -19.46 5.07
C ALA A 101 8.04 -19.50 5.88
N THR A 102 7.65 -18.38 6.47
CA THR A 102 6.36 -18.27 7.20
C THR A 102 5.20 -18.41 6.24
N ILE A 103 5.20 -17.69 5.11
CA ILE A 103 4.16 -17.75 4.09
C ILE A 103 4.05 -19.16 3.51
N GLU A 104 5.18 -19.78 3.16
CA GLU A 104 5.24 -21.17 2.69
C GLU A 104 4.57 -22.13 3.69
N SER A 105 4.92 -22.00 4.98
CA SER A 105 4.29 -22.80 6.04
C SER A 105 2.78 -22.59 6.13
N ILE A 106 2.30 -21.34 5.96
CA ILE A 106 0.88 -21.02 5.97
C ILE A 106 0.16 -21.71 4.80
N TYR A 107 0.73 -21.68 3.59
CA TYR A 107 0.17 -22.35 2.40
C TYR A 107 0.19 -23.88 2.53
N ILE A 108 1.26 -24.48 3.03
CA ILE A 108 1.35 -25.92 3.28
C ILE A 108 0.24 -26.39 4.24
N ASN A 109 -0.12 -25.56 5.23
CA ASN A 109 -1.21 -25.83 6.17
C ASN A 109 -2.61 -25.50 5.62
N GLY A 110 -2.74 -25.27 4.30
CA GLY A 110 -4.02 -25.05 3.63
C GLY A 110 -4.66 -23.68 3.91
N LYS A 111 -3.91 -22.74 4.47
CA LYS A 111 -4.33 -21.35 4.62
C LYS A 111 -3.75 -20.49 3.51
N ASN A 112 -4.31 -19.30 3.34
CA ASN A 112 -3.85 -18.34 2.34
C ASN A 112 -3.56 -17.00 3.03
N VAL A 113 -2.47 -16.33 2.64
CA VAL A 113 -2.12 -14.98 3.07
C VAL A 113 -1.43 -14.23 1.94
N GLN A 114 -1.72 -12.96 1.81
CA GLN A 114 -1.06 -12.06 0.85
C GLN A 114 -0.12 -11.10 1.59
N CYS A 115 1.06 -10.86 1.02
CA CYS A 115 2.05 -9.92 1.54
C CYS A 115 2.69 -9.14 0.38
N ASN A 116 2.63 -7.82 0.46
CA ASN A 116 3.13 -6.95 -0.62
C ASN A 116 4.62 -7.13 -0.91
N LEU A 117 5.44 -7.51 0.07
CA LEU A 117 6.88 -7.70 -0.13
C LEU A 117 7.21 -8.97 -0.91
N LEU A 118 6.31 -9.97 -0.93
CA LEU A 118 6.56 -11.29 -1.51
C LEU A 118 5.46 -11.73 -2.48
N THR A 119 4.26 -12.04 -1.99
CA THR A 119 3.23 -12.67 -2.83
C THR A 119 2.75 -11.79 -3.97
N ASP A 120 2.65 -10.49 -3.76
CA ASP A 120 2.24 -9.55 -4.81
C ASP A 120 3.30 -9.44 -5.93
N ARG A 121 4.54 -9.86 -5.66
CA ARG A 121 5.63 -9.83 -6.63
C ARG A 121 5.83 -11.16 -7.37
N MET A 122 5.31 -12.25 -6.83
CA MET A 122 5.46 -13.60 -7.43
C MET A 122 4.59 -13.81 -8.67
N MET A 123 3.53 -13.03 -8.83
CA MET A 123 2.53 -13.18 -9.90
C MET A 123 2.76 -12.24 -11.07
N LEU A 124 3.91 -11.55 -11.13
CA LEU A 124 4.12 -10.49 -12.09
C LEU A 124 4.92 -10.97 -13.30
N ASP A 125 4.29 -10.96 -14.46
CA ASP A 125 4.98 -11.06 -15.75
C ASP A 125 5.65 -9.73 -16.14
N LYS A 126 5.22 -8.60 -15.54
CA LYS A 126 5.72 -7.24 -15.79
C LYS A 126 5.79 -6.43 -14.49
N MET A 127 6.60 -5.39 -14.47
CA MET A 127 6.89 -4.58 -13.27
C MET A 127 5.73 -3.71 -12.75
N ASN A 128 4.62 -3.59 -13.47
CA ASN A 128 3.48 -2.76 -13.07
C ASN A 128 2.46 -3.54 -12.21
N ASN A 129 2.76 -3.70 -10.94
CA ASN A 129 1.94 -4.46 -9.99
C ASN A 129 0.88 -3.63 -9.24
N CYS A 130 0.92 -2.31 -9.30
CA CYS A 130 -0.07 -1.45 -8.64
C CYS A 130 -1.24 -1.06 -9.54
N GLY A 131 -1.19 -1.39 -10.85
CA GLY A 131 -2.19 -1.01 -11.83
C GLY A 131 -2.26 0.49 -12.13
N ALA A 132 -1.30 1.28 -11.66
CA ALA A 132 -1.27 2.73 -11.90
C ALA A 132 -1.17 3.02 -13.41
N GLY A 133 -2.15 3.78 -13.93
CA GLY A 133 -2.24 4.12 -15.35
C GLY A 133 -2.79 3.03 -16.27
N ASP A 134 -3.01 1.82 -15.75
CA ASP A 134 -3.60 0.69 -16.48
C ASP A 134 -5.02 0.38 -15.96
N THR A 135 -5.12 -0.02 -14.69
CA THR A 135 -6.39 -0.40 -14.07
C THR A 135 -6.87 0.59 -13.02
N THR A 136 -6.02 1.54 -12.60
CA THR A 136 -6.34 2.54 -11.58
C THR A 136 -5.99 3.95 -12.01
N ILE A 137 -6.87 4.88 -11.63
CA ILE A 137 -6.70 6.33 -11.81
C ILE A 137 -7.07 7.01 -10.49
N THR A 138 -6.35 8.04 -10.14
CA THR A 138 -6.58 8.84 -8.94
C THR A 138 -7.24 10.16 -9.31
N LEU A 139 -8.38 10.47 -8.69
CA LEU A 139 -8.94 11.82 -8.66
C LEU A 139 -8.43 12.51 -7.40
N ALA A 140 -7.67 13.59 -7.57
CA ALA A 140 -7.11 14.36 -6.47
C ALA A 140 -8.02 15.49 -5.99
N PRO A 141 -7.79 16.05 -4.78
CA PRO A 141 -8.61 17.14 -4.22
C PRO A 141 -8.63 18.42 -5.07
N ASN A 142 -7.63 18.64 -5.91
CA ASN A 142 -7.56 19.76 -6.86
C ASN A 142 -8.48 19.58 -8.09
N GLY A 143 -9.20 18.46 -8.20
CA GLY A 143 -10.08 18.14 -9.32
C GLY A 143 -9.37 17.60 -10.56
N MET A 144 -8.06 17.31 -10.45
CA MET A 144 -7.26 16.75 -11.52
C MET A 144 -7.16 15.24 -11.40
N PHE A 145 -7.01 14.55 -12.53
CA PHE A 145 -6.73 13.13 -12.59
C PHE A 145 -5.22 12.86 -12.67
N TYR A 146 -4.79 11.81 -11.97
CA TYR A 146 -3.42 11.32 -11.94
C TYR A 146 -3.40 9.80 -12.10
N VAL A 147 -2.32 9.24 -12.61
CA VAL A 147 -2.13 7.78 -12.66
C VAL A 147 -1.91 7.18 -11.26
N CYS A 148 -1.36 7.97 -10.34
CA CYS A 148 -1.04 7.56 -8.98
C CYS A 148 -1.14 8.76 -8.03
N PRO A 149 -1.57 8.59 -6.76
CA PRO A 149 -1.60 9.67 -5.77
C PRO A 149 -0.25 10.37 -5.56
N ALA A 150 0.87 9.66 -5.74
CA ALA A 150 2.21 10.22 -5.60
C ALA A 150 2.46 11.39 -6.57
N PHE A 151 1.89 11.35 -7.76
CA PHE A 151 2.05 12.42 -8.74
C PHE A 151 1.27 13.69 -8.40
N TYR A 152 0.19 13.58 -7.64
CA TYR A 152 -0.49 14.74 -7.07
C TYR A 152 0.43 15.50 -6.10
N PHE A 153 1.11 14.78 -5.21
CA PHE A 153 2.05 15.40 -4.28
C PHE A 153 3.26 16.00 -4.99
N ALA A 154 3.75 15.35 -6.05
CA ALA A 154 4.85 15.88 -6.85
C ALA A 154 4.46 17.21 -7.57
N ASP A 155 3.23 17.31 -8.08
CA ASP A 155 2.73 18.56 -8.69
C ASP A 155 2.50 19.67 -7.65
N ASP A 156 2.14 19.33 -6.41
CA ASP A 156 1.89 20.28 -5.32
C ASP A 156 3.21 20.86 -4.76
N GLU A 157 4.27 20.04 -4.72
CA GLU A 157 5.62 20.49 -4.31
C GLU A 157 6.25 21.43 -5.34
N ASP A 158 6.00 21.22 -6.61
CA ASP A 158 6.45 22.08 -7.70
C ASP A 158 5.58 23.35 -7.87
N ALA A 159 4.90 23.80 -6.86
CA ALA A 159 3.85 24.82 -6.68
C ALA A 159 3.93 26.13 -7.53
N ILE A 160 4.53 26.09 -8.72
CA ILE A 160 4.64 27.19 -9.69
C ILE A 160 3.75 26.95 -10.91
N GLY A 161 2.68 26.15 -10.76
CA GLY A 161 1.63 26.08 -11.78
C GLY A 161 1.89 25.14 -12.94
N ASN A 162 2.89 24.29 -12.85
CA ASN A 162 3.13 23.25 -13.84
C ASN A 162 2.50 21.93 -13.38
N LEU A 163 1.26 21.65 -13.82
CA LEU A 163 0.61 20.35 -13.64
C LEU A 163 1.25 19.31 -14.59
N ASN A 164 2.51 18.97 -14.31
CA ASN A 164 3.34 18.13 -15.18
C ASN A 164 2.91 16.65 -15.20
N TYR A 165 2.18 16.21 -14.17
CA TYR A 165 1.78 14.83 -13.98
C TYR A 165 0.28 14.59 -14.10
N SER A 166 -0.49 15.65 -14.25
CA SER A 166 -1.94 15.56 -14.48
C SER A 166 -2.24 14.89 -15.81
N ILE A 167 -3.23 13.99 -15.80
CA ILE A 167 -3.74 13.28 -17.01
C ILE A 167 -5.16 13.72 -17.36
N GLY A 168 -5.57 14.89 -16.91
CA GLY A 168 -6.87 15.47 -17.20
C GLY A 168 -7.54 16.07 -15.97
N ASP A 169 -8.77 16.50 -16.14
CA ASP A 169 -9.58 17.13 -15.09
C ASP A 169 -11.06 16.71 -15.17
N LEU A 170 -11.83 17.04 -14.10
CA LEU A 170 -13.26 16.71 -14.00
C LEU A 170 -14.13 17.36 -15.10
N LYS A 171 -13.68 18.44 -15.74
CA LYS A 171 -14.47 19.14 -16.76
C LYS A 171 -14.17 18.63 -18.16
N SER A 172 -12.88 18.41 -18.44
CA SER A 172 -12.37 18.02 -19.77
C SER A 172 -12.28 16.52 -19.92
N GLY A 173 -12.33 15.75 -18.83
CA GLY A 173 -12.11 14.32 -18.82
C GLY A 173 -10.62 13.96 -18.83
N LEU A 174 -10.31 12.73 -19.23
CA LEU A 174 -8.95 12.22 -19.27
C LEU A 174 -8.21 12.69 -20.52
N ASP A 175 -6.99 13.19 -20.35
CA ASP A 175 -6.03 13.44 -21.43
C ASP A 175 -4.91 12.38 -21.37
N ILE A 176 -5.11 11.29 -22.10
CA ILE A 176 -4.20 10.13 -22.10
C ILE A 176 -2.94 10.41 -22.96
N LYS A 177 -2.83 11.58 -23.58
CA LYS A 177 -1.67 11.95 -24.42
C LYS A 177 -0.46 12.41 -23.64
N ASN A 178 -0.54 12.46 -22.30
CA ASN A 178 0.60 12.84 -21.50
C ASN A 178 1.72 11.79 -21.63
N SER A 179 2.83 12.20 -22.26
CA SER A 179 3.99 11.32 -22.52
C SER A 179 4.64 10.73 -21.27
N GLN A 180 4.26 11.22 -20.08
CA GLN A 180 4.74 10.71 -18.80
C GLN A 180 4.06 9.38 -18.41
N LEU A 181 2.86 9.09 -18.91
CA LEU A 181 2.21 7.78 -18.76
C LEU A 181 3.06 6.65 -19.32
N TYR A 182 3.75 6.90 -20.43
CA TYR A 182 4.61 5.90 -21.09
C TYR A 182 5.93 5.65 -20.36
N LYS A 183 6.31 6.49 -19.41
CA LYS A 183 7.53 6.30 -18.59
C LYS A 183 7.34 5.31 -17.43
N LEU A 184 6.10 4.90 -17.16
CA LEU A 184 5.77 3.89 -16.15
C LEU A 184 5.87 2.46 -16.68
N ASP A 185 6.13 2.31 -17.97
CA ASP A 185 6.20 1.00 -18.68
C ASP A 185 7.61 0.35 -18.63
N HIS A 186 8.51 0.86 -17.76
CA HIS A 186 9.90 0.38 -17.69
C HIS A 186 10.31 -0.05 -16.28
#